data_82dd0e1d7184b2aaf30e2c7f31167936
#
_entry.id   82dd0e1d7184b2aaf30e2c7f31167936
#
_cell.length_a   1.000
_cell.length_b   1.000
_cell.length_c   1.000
_cell.angle_alpha   90.00
_cell.angle_beta   90.00
_cell.angle_gamma   90.00
#
_symmetry.space_group_name_H-M   'P 1'
#
loop_
_entity.id
_entity.type
_entity.pdbx_description
1 polymer ?
#
loop_
_entity_poly.entity_id
_entity_poly.type
_entity_poly.pdbx_seq_one_letter_code
_entity_poly.pdbx_strand_id
1 'polypeptide(L)'
;MKKLMALTLALLMTLSLAACGGSSGSSSSGSNDSGEFVPTKTVTWICTSSAGGGSDIFSRKISEIMTSENLVNGQTIVVSNETDGSGEVGRNKVATMKAGDADYTLLTFNSGDLMPMVKNTKNRSSNFRILAIMAVDKQLLFSCPASEAKTDYAKAGGDQNDFAAAIEAAKNGTFVVIGGSKGDDITTYGKLLAEVGLTEQQMGYITYDSTSDAITAALGGNVDFVISKPAAASQYVESGDLNAVLALANERYSGNLADAPTLSEIGDYENVEVPVWRGVAAPAAMSDEAVAFWSEALGKVSASDAWHTEYLQKNQLIDEYKDTVAATEYVTAYEADYMAANGLS
;
A
#
# COMPACT_ATOMS: atom_id res chain seq x y z
N MET A 1 49.57 51.31 -26.22
CA MET A 1 49.92 52.64 -25.65
C MET A 1 49.29 52.76 -24.31
N LYS A 2 50.13 52.78 -23.32
CA LYS A 2 50.08 53.63 -22.09
C LYS A 2 48.86 53.44 -21.20
N LYS A 3 49.01 52.80 -20.04
CA LYS A 3 49.54 53.28 -18.74
C LYS A 3 48.38 53.72 -17.84
N LEU A 4 48.22 53.05 -16.73
CA LEU A 4 48.62 53.42 -15.33
C LEU A 4 47.69 54.41 -14.66
N MET A 5 47.19 54.05 -13.53
CA MET A 5 47.41 54.53 -12.14
C MET A 5 46.24 54.01 -11.28
N ALA A 6 46.33 53.25 -10.31
CA ALA A 6 47.15 53.19 -9.07
C ALA A 6 46.72 54.14 -7.96
N LEU A 7 46.53 53.52 -6.78
CA LEU A 7 46.75 54.08 -5.42
C LEU A 7 45.59 54.96 -4.89
N THR A 8 45.19 54.91 -3.69
CA THR A 8 45.56 54.58 -2.32
C THR A 8 44.42 54.96 -1.40
N LEU A 9 44.15 54.44 -0.28
CA LEU A 9 44.62 54.68 1.11
C LEU A 9 43.64 53.97 2.06
N ALA A 10 43.93 52.99 2.75
CA ALA A 10 44.60 52.86 4.05
C ALA A 10 43.82 53.41 5.27
N LEU A 11 43.58 52.49 6.15
CA LEU A 11 43.85 52.48 7.59
C LEU A 11 43.03 53.35 8.52
N LEU A 12 42.30 52.70 9.42
CA LEU A 12 42.32 53.04 10.85
C LEU A 12 41.87 51.87 11.69
N MET A 13 42.86 51.20 12.31
CA MET A 13 42.70 50.33 13.51
C MET A 13 42.43 51.20 14.72
N THR A 14 41.52 50.78 15.57
CA THR A 14 41.67 51.02 17.01
C THR A 14 41.33 49.78 17.80
N LEU A 15 42.36 49.20 18.43
CA LEU A 15 42.28 48.25 19.51
C LEU A 15 41.64 48.91 20.73
N SER A 16 40.79 48.14 21.43
CA SER A 16 40.68 48.24 22.88
C SER A 16 40.55 46.86 23.50
N LEU A 17 41.67 46.35 24.06
CA LEU A 17 41.66 45.30 25.02
C LEU A 17 41.16 45.86 26.37
N ALA A 18 40.24 45.11 27.01
CA ALA A 18 40.12 45.10 28.45
C ALA A 18 39.85 43.69 28.91
N ALA A 19 40.77 43.16 29.65
CA ALA A 19 40.77 41.83 30.29
C ALA A 19 40.08 41.89 31.68
N CYS A 20 39.62 40.75 32.14
CA CYS A 20 39.50 40.12 33.46
C CYS A 20 38.13 39.47 33.57
N GLY A 21 37.95 38.23 33.83
CA GLY A 21 38.58 37.21 34.66
C GLY A 21 37.50 36.38 35.32
N GLY A 22 37.55 35.08 35.17
CA GLY A 22 37.09 34.16 36.20
C GLY A 22 35.73 33.53 36.08
N SER A 23 35.81 32.21 36.01
CA SER A 23 34.96 31.18 36.59
C SER A 23 34.18 30.28 35.59
N SER A 24 34.71 29.05 35.57
CA SER A 24 34.09 27.80 35.09
C SER A 24 32.59 27.69 35.40
N GLY A 25 31.85 27.49 34.36
CA GLY A 25 30.49 26.96 34.40
C GLY A 25 30.24 26.27 33.07
N SER A 26 30.47 24.96 33.01
CA SER A 26 29.98 24.13 31.89
C SER A 26 28.48 24.10 31.91
N SER A 27 27.85 25.00 31.19
CA SER A 27 26.47 24.86 30.75
C SER A 27 26.54 24.35 29.31
N SER A 28 26.33 23.05 29.15
CA SER A 28 25.90 22.48 27.90
C SER A 28 24.56 23.07 27.56
N SER A 29 24.55 24.20 26.86
CA SER A 29 23.38 24.66 26.15
C SER A 29 23.12 23.62 25.05
N GLY A 30 22.24 22.64 25.37
CA GLY A 30 21.53 21.91 24.35
C GLY A 30 20.77 22.96 23.53
N SER A 31 21.26 23.30 22.38
CA SER A 31 20.47 23.94 21.36
C SER A 31 19.37 22.95 21.00
N ASN A 32 18.17 23.14 21.57
CA ASN A 32 16.96 22.69 20.91
C ASN A 32 16.89 23.50 19.60
N ASP A 33 17.61 23.02 18.59
CA ASP A 33 17.37 23.38 17.21
C ASP A 33 16.11 22.59 16.83
N SER A 34 14.94 23.20 17.07
CA SER A 34 13.67 22.76 16.52
C SER A 34 13.64 23.13 15.05
N GLY A 35 14.67 22.72 14.31
CA GLY A 35 14.75 22.85 12.87
C GLY A 35 13.72 21.93 12.24
N GLU A 36 12.83 22.51 11.46
CA GLU A 36 11.90 21.77 10.59
C GLU A 36 12.67 20.74 9.76
N PHE A 37 12.26 19.46 9.83
CA PHE A 37 12.88 18.42 9.01
C PHE A 37 12.59 18.68 7.54
N VAL A 38 13.61 18.61 6.70
CA VAL A 38 13.52 18.67 5.24
C VAL A 38 14.44 17.61 4.66
N PRO A 39 14.00 16.76 3.73
CA PRO A 39 14.85 15.76 3.13
C PRO A 39 16.07 16.38 2.42
N THR A 40 17.27 15.87 2.73
CA THR A 40 18.55 16.32 2.16
C THR A 40 19.31 15.21 1.43
N LYS A 41 18.75 14.00 1.41
CA LYS A 41 19.30 12.82 0.70
C LYS A 41 18.17 11.97 0.14
N THR A 42 18.51 11.00 -0.69
CA THR A 42 17.59 10.04 -1.28
C THR A 42 16.71 9.38 -0.20
N VAL A 43 15.42 9.28 -0.47
CA VAL A 43 14.43 8.60 0.35
C VAL A 43 14.24 7.18 -0.16
N THR A 44 14.26 6.21 0.74
CA THR A 44 13.96 4.81 0.41
C THR A 44 12.50 4.52 0.74
N TRP A 45 11.76 3.98 -0.23
CA TRP A 45 10.40 3.50 0.00
C TRP A 45 10.36 1.98 -0.13
N ILE A 46 10.14 1.28 0.97
CA ILE A 46 10.02 -0.19 0.98
C ILE A 46 8.57 -0.56 0.67
N CYS A 47 8.39 -1.34 -0.39
CA CYS A 47 7.12 -1.93 -0.80
C CYS A 47 7.20 -3.45 -0.64
N THR A 48 6.36 -4.03 0.21
CA THR A 48 6.37 -5.47 0.53
C THR A 48 5.52 -6.30 -0.43
N SER A 49 5.36 -5.84 -1.66
CA SER A 49 4.63 -6.49 -2.75
C SER A 49 5.47 -6.51 -4.02
N SER A 50 5.21 -7.44 -4.92
CA SER A 50 5.87 -7.53 -6.23
C SER A 50 5.56 -6.30 -7.09
N ALA A 51 6.44 -6.00 -8.02
CA ALA A 51 6.24 -4.92 -8.97
C ALA A 51 4.95 -5.12 -9.78
N GLY A 52 4.22 -4.02 -10.03
CA GLY A 52 2.92 -4.03 -10.70
C GLY A 52 1.75 -4.49 -9.82
N GLY A 53 1.98 -4.90 -8.58
CA GLY A 53 0.92 -5.12 -7.60
C GLY A 53 0.32 -3.81 -7.09
N GLY A 54 -0.88 -3.88 -6.48
CA GLY A 54 -1.60 -2.69 -6.02
C GLY A 54 -0.79 -1.80 -5.07
N SER A 55 0.03 -2.38 -4.20
CA SER A 55 0.91 -1.63 -3.28
C SER A 55 2.08 -0.96 -4.00
N ASP A 56 2.62 -1.59 -5.05
CA ASP A 56 3.69 -1.01 -5.87
C ASP A 56 3.17 0.18 -6.69
N ILE A 57 2.01 0.02 -7.34
CA ILE A 57 1.34 1.10 -8.10
C ILE A 57 1.03 2.28 -7.16
N PHE A 58 0.52 2.02 -5.96
CA PHE A 58 0.24 3.01 -4.93
C PHE A 58 1.49 3.81 -4.54
N SER A 59 2.57 3.13 -4.16
CA SER A 59 3.80 3.79 -3.72
C SER A 59 4.46 4.61 -4.83
N ARG A 60 4.45 4.11 -6.07
CA ARG A 60 5.02 4.82 -7.22
C ARG A 60 4.19 6.04 -7.60
N LYS A 61 2.85 5.97 -7.54
CA LYS A 61 2.01 7.14 -7.83
C LYS A 61 2.22 8.25 -6.80
N ILE A 62 2.29 7.94 -5.51
CA ILE A 62 2.59 8.93 -4.48
C ILE A 62 4.00 9.52 -4.69
N SER A 63 5.00 8.68 -4.97
CA SER A 63 6.37 9.12 -5.25
C SER A 63 6.46 10.04 -6.48
N GLU A 64 5.69 9.74 -7.52
CA GLU A 64 5.58 10.57 -8.72
C GLU A 64 5.01 11.95 -8.40
N ILE A 65 3.88 12.01 -7.68
CA ILE A 65 3.25 13.26 -7.28
C ILE A 65 4.17 14.07 -6.36
N MET A 66 4.76 13.45 -5.33
CA MET A 66 5.70 14.12 -4.43
C MET A 66 6.88 14.73 -5.18
N THR A 67 7.38 14.06 -6.23
CA THR A 67 8.49 14.54 -7.03
C THR A 67 8.06 15.66 -7.98
N SER A 68 6.95 15.51 -8.69
CA SER A 68 6.44 16.48 -9.66
C SER A 68 6.01 17.80 -8.99
N GLU A 69 5.46 17.73 -7.80
CA GLU A 69 5.05 18.90 -6.99
C GLU A 69 6.15 19.41 -6.07
N ASN A 70 7.37 18.85 -6.17
CA ASN A 70 8.54 19.23 -5.36
C ASN A 70 8.30 19.19 -3.85
N LEU A 71 7.51 18.21 -3.37
CA LEU A 71 7.20 18.04 -1.95
C LEU A 71 8.34 17.43 -1.14
N VAL A 72 9.42 17.01 -1.79
CA VAL A 72 10.58 16.33 -1.17
C VAL A 72 11.90 17.09 -1.39
N ASN A 73 11.80 18.41 -1.55
CA ASN A 73 12.97 19.29 -1.69
C ASN A 73 13.95 18.84 -2.80
N GLY A 74 13.43 18.39 -3.94
CA GLY A 74 14.22 17.90 -5.07
C GLY A 74 14.94 16.58 -4.83
N GLN A 75 14.68 15.89 -3.72
CA GLN A 75 15.29 14.58 -3.47
C GLN A 75 14.58 13.47 -4.24
N THR A 76 15.33 12.41 -4.55
CA THR A 76 14.79 11.23 -5.23
C THR A 76 14.13 10.29 -4.22
N ILE A 77 12.95 9.76 -4.55
CA ILE A 77 12.32 8.65 -3.84
C ILE A 77 12.59 7.37 -4.64
N VAL A 78 13.20 6.37 -4.01
CA VAL A 78 13.48 5.05 -4.60
C VAL A 78 12.55 4.02 -4.00
N VAL A 79 11.60 3.51 -4.79
CA VAL A 79 10.72 2.41 -4.40
C VAL A 79 11.43 1.09 -4.63
N SER A 80 11.60 0.30 -3.56
CA SER A 80 12.22 -1.03 -3.56
C SER A 80 11.19 -2.10 -3.20
N ASN A 81 11.02 -3.11 -4.05
CA ASN A 81 10.12 -4.22 -3.79
C ASN A 81 10.86 -5.29 -2.96
N GLU A 82 10.40 -5.55 -1.73
CA GLU A 82 10.97 -6.53 -0.82
C GLU A 82 9.90 -7.57 -0.42
N THR A 83 9.83 -8.66 -1.19
CA THR A 83 8.75 -9.66 -1.09
C THR A 83 9.10 -10.88 -0.24
N ASP A 84 10.35 -11.05 0.18
CA ASP A 84 10.82 -12.21 0.91
C ASP A 84 10.02 -12.48 2.18
N GLY A 85 9.73 -13.76 2.42
CA GLY A 85 8.90 -14.19 3.54
C GLY A 85 7.50 -13.56 3.52
N SER A 86 6.92 -13.39 2.35
CA SER A 86 5.64 -12.70 2.16
C SER A 86 5.69 -11.24 2.62
N GLY A 87 6.83 -10.56 2.40
CA GLY A 87 7.08 -9.17 2.79
C GLY A 87 7.49 -8.99 4.25
N GLU A 88 7.52 -10.06 5.06
CA GLU A 88 7.89 -9.95 6.48
C GLU A 88 9.34 -9.51 6.69
N VAL A 89 10.24 -9.89 5.77
CA VAL A 89 11.64 -9.44 5.83
C VAL A 89 11.71 -7.92 5.68
N GLY A 90 11.02 -7.34 4.70
CA GLY A 90 10.95 -5.90 4.50
C GLY A 90 10.29 -5.18 5.68
N ARG A 91 9.15 -5.67 6.17
CA ARG A 91 8.46 -5.09 7.35
C ARG A 91 9.32 -5.16 8.60
N ASN A 92 9.97 -6.28 8.88
CA ASN A 92 10.86 -6.42 10.03
C ASN A 92 12.09 -5.52 9.93
N LYS A 93 12.65 -5.32 8.74
CA LYS A 93 13.73 -4.38 8.49
C LYS A 93 13.33 -2.95 8.89
N VAL A 94 12.13 -2.51 8.54
CA VAL A 94 11.60 -1.19 8.92
C VAL A 94 11.29 -1.14 10.42
N ALA A 95 10.62 -2.16 10.98
CA ALA A 95 10.24 -2.22 12.39
C ALA A 95 11.45 -2.16 13.35
N THR A 96 12.60 -2.67 12.91
CA THR A 96 13.83 -2.74 13.74
C THR A 96 14.88 -1.68 13.37
N MET A 97 14.57 -0.79 12.42
CA MET A 97 15.48 0.25 11.95
C MET A 97 15.85 1.21 13.08
N LYS A 98 17.11 1.65 13.09
CA LYS A 98 17.62 2.63 14.06
C LYS A 98 17.50 4.05 13.49
N ALA A 99 17.59 5.04 14.37
CA ALA A 99 17.71 6.45 13.99
C ALA A 99 18.88 6.68 12.99
N GLY A 100 18.77 7.70 12.16
CA GLY A 100 19.74 8.06 11.13
C GLY A 100 19.20 7.83 9.72
N ASP A 101 18.75 6.62 9.39
CA ASP A 101 18.06 6.35 8.12
C ASP A 101 16.53 6.32 8.25
N ALA A 102 16.05 6.26 9.49
CA ALA A 102 14.62 6.20 9.79
C ALA A 102 13.83 7.36 9.18
N ASP A 103 14.35 8.60 9.27
CA ASP A 103 13.70 9.81 8.75
C ASP A 103 13.59 9.84 7.22
N TYR A 104 14.35 8.97 6.53
CA TYR A 104 14.41 8.84 5.07
C TYR A 104 13.87 7.51 4.57
N THR A 105 13.13 6.78 5.42
CA THR A 105 12.57 5.47 5.05
C THR A 105 11.06 5.48 5.20
N LEU A 106 10.37 5.18 4.10
CA LEU A 106 8.93 4.98 4.05
C LEU A 106 8.60 3.50 3.81
N LEU A 107 7.45 3.06 4.25
CA LEU A 107 6.92 1.71 4.06
C LEU A 107 5.49 1.80 3.52
N THR A 108 5.20 1.09 2.45
CA THR A 108 3.81 0.83 2.07
C THR A 108 3.21 -0.12 3.10
N PHE A 109 2.11 0.28 3.72
CA PHE A 109 1.46 -0.48 4.78
C PHE A 109 -0.05 -0.45 4.61
N ASN A 110 -0.68 -1.61 4.61
CA ASN A 110 -2.11 -1.77 4.36
C ASN A 110 -2.68 -2.94 5.18
N SER A 111 -4.00 -3.14 5.11
CA SER A 111 -4.68 -4.24 5.81
C SER A 111 -4.11 -5.62 5.44
N GLY A 112 -3.78 -5.82 4.15
CA GLY A 112 -3.19 -7.07 3.66
C GLY A 112 -1.77 -7.34 4.19
N ASP A 113 -1.05 -6.30 4.60
CA ASP A 113 0.25 -6.41 5.28
C ASP A 113 0.08 -6.65 6.79
N LEU A 114 -0.86 -5.94 7.42
CA LEU A 114 -1.09 -6.01 8.86
C LEU A 114 -1.56 -7.41 9.31
N MET A 115 -2.55 -7.97 8.63
CA MET A 115 -3.17 -9.23 9.03
C MET A 115 -2.16 -10.40 9.12
N PRO A 116 -1.37 -10.73 8.07
CA PRO A 116 -0.39 -11.80 8.17
C PRO A 116 0.76 -11.47 9.13
N MET A 117 1.18 -10.21 9.23
CA MET A 117 2.20 -9.78 10.19
C MET A 117 1.78 -10.10 11.62
N VAL A 118 0.59 -9.68 12.02
CA VAL A 118 0.05 -9.91 13.37
C VAL A 118 -0.14 -11.40 13.66
N LYS A 119 -0.61 -12.17 12.66
CA LYS A 119 -0.85 -13.61 12.81
C LYS A 119 0.43 -14.42 12.90
N ASN A 120 1.46 -14.08 12.13
CA ASN A 120 2.63 -14.93 11.90
C ASN A 120 3.91 -14.44 12.60
N THR A 121 3.91 -13.20 13.13
CA THR A 121 5.09 -12.59 13.74
C THR A 121 4.77 -11.95 15.08
N LYS A 122 5.80 -11.38 15.72
CA LYS A 122 5.66 -10.57 16.94
C LYS A 122 5.54 -9.07 16.63
N ASN A 123 5.66 -8.67 15.37
CA ASN A 123 5.50 -7.27 14.99
C ASN A 123 4.02 -6.86 15.14
N ARG A 124 3.82 -5.60 15.52
CA ARG A 124 2.53 -4.94 15.70
C ARG A 124 2.56 -3.57 15.04
N SER A 125 1.42 -2.97 14.83
CA SER A 125 1.35 -1.60 14.30
C SER A 125 2.18 -0.60 15.12
N SER A 126 2.30 -0.82 16.43
CA SER A 126 3.14 -0.02 17.34
C SER A 126 4.64 -0.09 17.08
N ASN A 127 5.12 -1.02 16.25
CA ASN A 127 6.51 -1.06 15.81
C ASN A 127 6.81 -0.09 14.66
N PHE A 128 5.81 0.70 14.24
CA PHE A 128 5.90 1.66 13.15
C PHE A 128 5.34 3.02 13.57
N ARG A 129 5.71 4.06 12.85
CA ARG A 129 5.01 5.34 12.82
C ARG A 129 4.02 5.29 11.66
N ILE A 130 2.73 5.37 11.91
CA ILE A 130 1.73 5.44 10.85
C ILE A 130 1.64 6.89 10.38
N LEU A 131 1.98 7.14 9.12
CA LEU A 131 2.06 8.50 8.58
C LEU A 131 0.75 8.99 7.99
N ALA A 132 0.04 8.12 7.28
CA ALA A 132 -1.28 8.41 6.73
C ALA A 132 -2.00 7.12 6.28
N ILE A 133 -3.34 7.18 6.22
CA ILE A 133 -4.15 6.37 5.30
C ILE A 133 -4.53 7.28 4.13
N MET A 134 -4.40 6.78 2.90
CA MET A 134 -4.55 7.57 1.68
C MET A 134 -5.81 7.23 0.90
N ALA A 135 -6.31 6.00 1.00
CA ALA A 135 -7.48 5.52 0.28
C ALA A 135 -7.99 4.20 0.85
N VAL A 136 -9.21 3.84 0.51
CA VAL A 136 -9.77 2.50 0.72
C VAL A 136 -10.10 1.87 -0.63
N ASP A 137 -9.70 0.62 -0.79
CA ASP A 137 -9.92 -0.18 -1.98
C ASP A 137 -10.95 -1.27 -1.70
N LYS A 138 -11.63 -1.72 -2.73
CA LYS A 138 -12.53 -2.87 -2.73
C LYS A 138 -12.00 -3.91 -3.71
N GLN A 139 -12.61 -5.07 -3.74
CA GLN A 139 -12.12 -6.21 -4.50
C GLN A 139 -13.16 -6.69 -5.52
N LEU A 140 -12.67 -7.32 -6.57
CA LEU A 140 -13.47 -8.05 -7.55
C LEU A 140 -12.87 -9.43 -7.80
N LEU A 141 -13.69 -10.29 -8.34
CA LEU A 141 -13.27 -11.54 -8.95
C LEU A 141 -13.18 -11.34 -10.46
N PHE A 142 -12.08 -11.77 -11.04
CA PHE A 142 -11.82 -11.72 -12.46
C PHE A 142 -11.57 -13.12 -13.03
N SER A 143 -11.85 -13.30 -14.32
CA SER A 143 -11.48 -14.48 -15.08
C SER A 143 -10.63 -14.11 -16.30
N CYS A 144 -9.94 -15.08 -16.87
CA CYS A 144 -9.22 -14.95 -18.13
C CYS A 144 -9.82 -15.88 -19.19
N PRO A 145 -10.81 -15.43 -19.97
CA PRO A 145 -11.53 -16.28 -20.92
C PRO A 145 -10.67 -16.75 -22.09
N ALA A 146 -9.57 -16.06 -22.39
CA ALA A 146 -8.64 -16.41 -23.46
C ALA A 146 -7.57 -17.43 -23.03
N SER A 147 -7.49 -17.78 -21.74
CA SER A 147 -6.49 -18.74 -21.26
C SER A 147 -6.83 -20.17 -21.71
N GLU A 148 -5.80 -20.92 -22.08
CA GLU A 148 -5.90 -22.39 -22.14
C GLU A 148 -5.94 -22.92 -20.70
N ALA A 149 -7.11 -22.84 -20.07
CA ALA A 149 -7.26 -23.15 -18.67
C ALA A 149 -6.95 -24.62 -18.38
N LYS A 150 -6.15 -24.83 -17.33
CA LYS A 150 -5.59 -26.13 -16.94
C LYS A 150 -6.33 -26.74 -15.75
N THR A 151 -7.32 -26.05 -15.23
CA THR A 151 -8.11 -26.40 -14.05
C THR A 151 -9.12 -27.49 -14.36
N ASP A 152 -9.67 -28.13 -13.33
CA ASP A 152 -10.70 -29.15 -13.50
C ASP A 152 -12.03 -28.55 -13.95
N TYR A 153 -12.37 -27.34 -13.46
CA TYR A 153 -13.55 -26.60 -13.87
C TYR A 153 -13.54 -26.29 -15.38
N ALA A 154 -12.45 -25.73 -15.87
CA ALA A 154 -12.33 -25.43 -17.29
C ALA A 154 -12.32 -26.68 -18.18
N LYS A 155 -11.63 -27.76 -17.77
CA LYS A 155 -11.64 -29.05 -18.49
C LYS A 155 -13.01 -29.71 -18.53
N ALA A 156 -13.86 -29.44 -17.54
CA ALA A 156 -15.25 -29.86 -17.50
C ALA A 156 -16.19 -29.00 -18.39
N GLY A 157 -15.64 -27.97 -19.07
CA GLY A 157 -16.41 -27.04 -19.90
C GLY A 157 -17.10 -25.93 -19.10
N GLY A 158 -16.58 -25.60 -17.92
CA GLY A 158 -17.11 -24.54 -17.06
C GLY A 158 -16.98 -23.16 -17.71
N ASP A 159 -18.02 -22.33 -17.57
CA ASP A 159 -18.04 -20.96 -18.06
C ASP A 159 -17.28 -20.05 -17.07
N GLN A 160 -16.10 -19.61 -17.46
CA GLN A 160 -15.31 -18.69 -16.64
C GLN A 160 -15.88 -17.26 -16.57
N ASN A 161 -16.90 -16.92 -17.34
CA ASN A 161 -17.57 -15.63 -17.27
C ASN A 161 -18.81 -15.64 -16.36
N ASP A 162 -19.18 -16.80 -15.84
CA ASP A 162 -20.35 -16.98 -14.97
C ASP A 162 -19.93 -17.58 -13.62
N PHE A 163 -19.80 -16.72 -12.61
CA PHE A 163 -19.43 -17.18 -11.29
C PHE A 163 -20.58 -17.94 -10.58
N ALA A 164 -21.83 -17.68 -10.92
CA ALA A 164 -22.96 -18.48 -10.41
C ALA A 164 -22.88 -19.92 -10.92
N ALA A 165 -22.55 -20.12 -12.19
CA ALA A 165 -22.29 -21.46 -12.75
C ALA A 165 -21.09 -22.17 -12.08
N ALA A 166 -20.05 -21.42 -11.71
CA ALA A 166 -18.92 -21.97 -10.98
C ALA A 166 -19.28 -22.42 -9.55
N ILE A 167 -20.11 -21.67 -8.83
CA ILE A 167 -20.64 -22.05 -7.53
C ILE A 167 -21.45 -23.37 -7.65
N GLU A 168 -22.33 -23.48 -8.62
CA GLU A 168 -23.13 -24.70 -8.83
C GLU A 168 -22.26 -25.88 -9.27
N ALA A 169 -21.26 -25.67 -10.12
CA ALA A 169 -20.31 -26.74 -10.48
C ALA A 169 -19.54 -27.26 -9.26
N ALA A 170 -19.10 -26.34 -8.38
CA ALA A 170 -18.41 -26.70 -7.14
C ALA A 170 -19.32 -27.49 -6.18
N LYS A 171 -20.61 -27.12 -6.03
CA LYS A 171 -21.59 -27.85 -5.26
C LYS A 171 -21.81 -29.26 -5.82
N ASN A 172 -21.70 -29.44 -7.14
CA ASN A 172 -21.85 -30.70 -7.84
C ASN A 172 -20.54 -31.52 -7.96
N GLY A 173 -19.47 -31.10 -7.29
CA GLY A 173 -18.23 -31.86 -7.16
C GLY A 173 -17.14 -31.57 -8.20
N THR A 174 -17.30 -30.55 -9.02
CA THR A 174 -16.22 -30.04 -9.89
C THR A 174 -15.36 -29.07 -9.09
N PHE A 175 -14.06 -29.32 -8.99
CA PHE A 175 -13.16 -28.46 -8.24
C PHE A 175 -12.90 -27.15 -8.98
N VAL A 176 -13.14 -26.03 -8.29
CA VAL A 176 -12.90 -24.66 -8.78
C VAL A 176 -11.71 -24.07 -8.06
N VAL A 177 -10.88 -23.29 -8.75
CA VAL A 177 -9.66 -22.70 -8.19
C VAL A 177 -9.71 -21.18 -8.28
N ILE A 178 -9.60 -20.52 -7.14
CA ILE A 178 -9.44 -19.06 -7.02
C ILE A 178 -7.98 -18.76 -6.67
N GLY A 179 -7.36 -17.78 -7.34
CA GLY A 179 -6.06 -17.21 -6.98
C GLY A 179 -6.22 -15.84 -6.34
N GLY A 180 -5.23 -15.43 -5.57
CA GLY A 180 -5.17 -14.08 -5.03
C GLY A 180 -3.93 -13.87 -4.18
N SER A 181 -3.75 -12.68 -3.64
CA SER A 181 -2.65 -12.40 -2.72
C SER A 181 -3.01 -12.81 -1.28
N LYS A 182 -2.06 -12.66 -0.38
CA LYS A 182 -2.22 -12.90 1.06
C LYS A 182 -3.02 -11.78 1.75
N GLY A 183 -3.39 -12.02 2.99
CA GLY A 183 -4.02 -11.02 3.85
C GLY A 183 -5.49 -10.79 3.51
N ASP A 184 -5.82 -9.65 2.94
CA ASP A 184 -7.18 -9.24 2.63
C ASP A 184 -7.87 -10.16 1.60
N ASP A 185 -7.17 -10.62 0.55
CA ASP A 185 -7.76 -11.53 -0.43
C ASP A 185 -8.16 -12.88 0.18
N ILE A 186 -7.33 -13.43 1.09
CA ILE A 186 -7.66 -14.65 1.83
C ILE A 186 -8.89 -14.42 2.72
N THR A 187 -8.97 -13.27 3.39
CA THR A 187 -10.11 -12.92 4.23
C THR A 187 -11.39 -12.81 3.42
N THR A 188 -11.30 -12.17 2.25
CA THR A 188 -12.43 -12.04 1.31
C THR A 188 -12.87 -13.40 0.78
N TYR A 189 -11.91 -14.23 0.36
CA TYR A 189 -12.17 -15.60 -0.07
C TYR A 189 -12.87 -16.41 1.02
N GLY A 190 -12.40 -16.35 2.27
CA GLY A 190 -13.02 -17.06 3.38
C GLY A 190 -14.47 -16.63 3.64
N LYS A 191 -14.75 -15.32 3.57
CA LYS A 191 -16.13 -14.80 3.67
C LYS A 191 -16.99 -15.24 2.49
N LEU A 192 -16.45 -15.21 1.27
CA LEU A 192 -17.14 -15.67 0.07
C LEU A 192 -17.52 -17.14 0.17
N LEU A 193 -16.58 -18.01 0.59
CA LEU A 193 -16.84 -19.43 0.78
C LEU A 193 -17.96 -19.67 1.80
N ALA A 194 -17.90 -18.99 2.94
CA ALA A 194 -18.89 -19.12 3.99
C ALA A 194 -20.29 -18.71 3.50
N GLU A 195 -20.38 -17.60 2.73
CA GLU A 195 -21.63 -17.08 2.22
C GLU A 195 -22.27 -18.00 1.18
N VAL A 196 -21.48 -18.54 0.25
CA VAL A 196 -21.99 -19.44 -0.79
C VAL A 196 -22.16 -20.89 -0.30
N GLY A 197 -21.79 -21.19 0.95
CA GLY A 197 -21.93 -22.50 1.58
C GLY A 197 -20.99 -23.56 0.99
N LEU A 198 -19.81 -23.17 0.57
CA LEU A 198 -18.79 -24.07 0.01
C LEU A 198 -17.62 -24.27 0.99
N THR A 199 -16.82 -25.29 0.73
CA THR A 199 -15.60 -25.63 1.46
C THR A 199 -14.37 -25.47 0.56
N GLU A 200 -13.17 -25.37 1.16
CA GLU A 200 -11.90 -25.32 0.42
C GLU A 200 -11.66 -26.57 -0.47
N GLN A 201 -12.30 -27.70 -0.16
CA GLN A 201 -12.24 -28.92 -0.97
C GLN A 201 -13.08 -28.85 -2.24
N GLN A 202 -14.03 -27.92 -2.30
CA GLN A 202 -14.90 -27.70 -3.45
C GLN A 202 -14.42 -26.49 -4.29
N MET A 203 -13.99 -25.43 -3.61
CA MET A 203 -13.46 -24.23 -4.25
C MET A 203 -12.18 -23.82 -3.51
N GLY A 204 -11.03 -24.16 -4.09
CA GLY A 204 -9.72 -23.97 -3.46
C GLY A 204 -9.12 -22.59 -3.70
N TYR A 205 -8.14 -22.21 -2.85
CA TYR A 205 -7.43 -20.95 -2.98
C TYR A 205 -5.92 -21.15 -3.13
N ILE A 206 -5.32 -20.48 -4.12
CA ILE A 206 -3.87 -20.43 -4.31
C ILE A 206 -3.37 -19.04 -3.96
N THR A 207 -2.49 -18.98 -2.97
CA THR A 207 -1.87 -17.72 -2.51
C THR A 207 -0.65 -17.37 -3.34
N TYR A 208 -0.58 -16.11 -3.78
CA TYR A 208 0.56 -15.51 -4.48
C TYR A 208 1.15 -14.35 -3.66
N ASP A 209 2.40 -13.95 -3.99
CA ASP A 209 3.10 -12.88 -3.28
C ASP A 209 2.52 -11.48 -3.54
N SER A 210 1.84 -11.33 -4.66
CA SER A 210 1.11 -10.10 -5.00
C SER A 210 -0.11 -10.39 -5.88
N THR A 211 -0.99 -9.38 -6.01
CA THR A 211 -2.11 -9.43 -6.94
C THR A 211 -1.65 -9.57 -8.41
N SER A 212 -0.51 -8.97 -8.79
CA SER A 212 0.03 -9.11 -10.15
C SER A 212 0.50 -10.53 -10.47
N ASP A 213 1.08 -11.24 -9.48
CA ASP A 213 1.47 -12.64 -9.63
C ASP A 213 0.23 -13.54 -9.79
N ALA A 214 -0.83 -13.25 -9.02
CA ALA A 214 -2.11 -13.96 -9.14
C ALA A 214 -2.78 -13.71 -10.51
N ILE A 215 -2.75 -12.48 -11.03
CA ILE A 215 -3.24 -12.17 -12.38
C ILE A 215 -2.42 -12.95 -13.43
N THR A 216 -1.10 -12.97 -13.31
CA THR A 216 -0.23 -13.75 -14.21
C THR A 216 -0.61 -15.23 -14.20
N ALA A 217 -0.96 -15.79 -13.05
CA ALA A 217 -1.42 -17.17 -12.94
C ALA A 217 -2.77 -17.40 -13.64
N ALA A 218 -3.71 -16.45 -13.57
CA ALA A 218 -4.98 -16.48 -14.28
C ALA A 218 -4.76 -16.42 -15.79
N LEU A 219 -3.92 -15.48 -16.27
CA LEU A 219 -3.54 -15.39 -17.69
C LEU A 219 -2.87 -16.67 -18.21
N GLY A 220 -2.13 -17.38 -17.36
CA GLY A 220 -1.52 -18.67 -17.63
C GLY A 220 -2.45 -19.87 -17.49
N GLY A 221 -3.73 -19.69 -17.15
CA GLY A 221 -4.74 -20.74 -16.98
C GLY A 221 -4.51 -21.65 -15.77
N ASN A 222 -3.79 -21.18 -14.74
CA ASN A 222 -3.49 -21.98 -13.54
C ASN A 222 -4.56 -21.84 -12.45
N VAL A 223 -5.44 -20.85 -12.56
CA VAL A 223 -6.62 -20.64 -11.72
C VAL A 223 -7.82 -20.29 -12.60
N ASP A 224 -9.04 -20.57 -12.14
CA ASP A 224 -10.26 -20.23 -12.86
C ASP A 224 -10.61 -18.77 -12.68
N PHE A 225 -10.42 -18.28 -11.46
CA PHE A 225 -10.70 -16.91 -11.08
C PHE A 225 -9.56 -16.32 -10.25
N VAL A 226 -9.47 -14.99 -10.24
CA VAL A 226 -8.50 -14.28 -9.41
C VAL A 226 -9.19 -13.16 -8.64
N ILE A 227 -8.97 -13.08 -7.32
CA ILE A 227 -9.34 -11.92 -6.52
C ILE A 227 -8.30 -10.83 -6.75
N SER A 228 -8.76 -9.65 -7.17
CA SER A 228 -7.89 -8.51 -7.44
C SER A 228 -8.58 -7.20 -7.09
N LYS A 229 -7.80 -6.12 -7.14
CA LYS A 229 -8.24 -4.74 -6.99
C LYS A 229 -8.23 -4.04 -8.34
N PRO A 230 -9.08 -3.03 -8.57
CA PRO A 230 -9.10 -2.27 -9.81
C PRO A 230 -7.72 -1.77 -10.25
N ALA A 231 -6.92 -1.22 -9.33
CA ALA A 231 -5.60 -0.67 -9.63
C ALA A 231 -4.68 -1.65 -10.37
N ALA A 232 -4.73 -2.95 -10.03
CA ALA A 232 -3.89 -3.96 -10.65
C ALA A 232 -4.54 -4.60 -11.90
N ALA A 233 -5.89 -4.67 -11.95
CA ALA A 233 -6.62 -5.43 -12.96
C ALA A 233 -7.19 -4.60 -14.12
N SER A 234 -7.49 -3.30 -13.93
CA SER A 234 -8.20 -2.48 -14.92
C SER A 234 -7.53 -2.47 -16.28
N GLN A 235 -6.20 -2.42 -16.35
CA GLN A 235 -5.48 -2.46 -17.64
C GLN A 235 -5.73 -3.74 -18.43
N TYR A 236 -5.90 -4.88 -17.75
CA TYR A 236 -6.18 -6.18 -18.39
C TYR A 236 -7.65 -6.30 -18.81
N VAL A 237 -8.56 -5.61 -18.10
CA VAL A 237 -9.95 -5.49 -18.52
C VAL A 237 -10.07 -4.58 -19.75
N GLU A 238 -9.34 -3.46 -19.78
CA GLU A 238 -9.28 -2.56 -20.94
C GLU A 238 -8.70 -3.23 -22.20
N SER A 239 -7.70 -4.12 -22.02
CA SER A 239 -7.13 -4.89 -23.13
C SER A 239 -7.99 -6.09 -23.55
N GLY A 240 -8.96 -6.51 -22.74
CA GLY A 240 -9.80 -7.68 -22.97
C GLY A 240 -9.13 -9.01 -22.52
N ASP A 241 -8.04 -8.95 -21.78
CA ASP A 241 -7.35 -10.14 -21.27
C ASP A 241 -8.02 -10.71 -20.01
N LEU A 242 -8.72 -9.85 -19.24
CA LEU A 242 -9.52 -10.24 -18.08
C LEU A 242 -10.94 -9.72 -18.20
N ASN A 243 -11.88 -10.50 -17.67
CA ASN A 243 -13.27 -10.09 -17.44
C ASN A 243 -13.54 -9.95 -15.94
N ALA A 244 -14.16 -8.86 -15.51
CA ALA A 244 -14.68 -8.72 -14.15
C ALA A 244 -16.00 -9.52 -14.05
N VAL A 245 -16.03 -10.55 -13.19
CA VAL A 245 -17.15 -11.50 -13.12
C VAL A 245 -17.96 -11.42 -11.86
N LEU A 246 -17.42 -10.81 -10.79
CA LEU A 246 -18.15 -10.56 -9.54
C LEU A 246 -17.55 -9.37 -8.81
N ALA A 247 -18.40 -8.43 -8.39
CA ALA A 247 -18.04 -7.37 -7.45
C ALA A 247 -18.08 -7.92 -6.02
N LEU A 248 -16.93 -7.94 -5.34
CA LEU A 248 -16.82 -8.27 -3.91
C LEU A 248 -16.99 -6.98 -3.11
N ALA A 249 -18.18 -6.42 -3.23
CA ALA A 249 -18.60 -5.12 -2.71
C ALA A 249 -20.11 -5.08 -2.49
N ASN A 250 -20.59 -4.11 -1.70
CA ASN A 250 -22.02 -3.94 -1.42
C ASN A 250 -22.81 -3.38 -2.62
N GLU A 251 -22.12 -2.82 -3.61
CA GLU A 251 -22.68 -2.26 -4.83
C GLU A 251 -21.74 -2.52 -6.02
N ARG A 252 -22.29 -2.44 -7.24
CA ARG A 252 -21.49 -2.55 -8.46
C ARG A 252 -20.46 -1.43 -8.58
N TYR A 253 -19.40 -1.72 -9.28
CA TYR A 253 -18.45 -0.72 -9.71
C TYR A 253 -19.02 0.15 -10.86
N SER A 254 -18.23 1.11 -11.31
CA SER A 254 -18.57 1.97 -12.47
C SER A 254 -17.61 1.70 -13.64
N GLY A 255 -17.83 2.39 -14.77
CA GLY A 255 -16.94 2.34 -15.93
C GLY A 255 -16.80 0.92 -16.51
N ASN A 256 -15.57 0.51 -16.81
CA ASN A 256 -15.23 -0.78 -17.40
C ASN A 256 -15.42 -1.99 -16.46
N LEU A 257 -15.78 -1.77 -15.19
CA LEU A 257 -16.04 -2.81 -14.20
C LEU A 257 -17.54 -2.93 -13.85
N ALA A 258 -18.41 -2.11 -14.47
CA ALA A 258 -19.83 -2.01 -14.14
C ALA A 258 -20.65 -3.28 -14.46
N ASP A 259 -20.15 -4.11 -15.37
CA ASP A 259 -20.84 -5.35 -15.78
C ASP A 259 -20.72 -6.47 -14.73
N ALA A 260 -19.74 -6.39 -13.82
CA ALA A 260 -19.61 -7.35 -12.74
C ALA A 260 -20.76 -7.23 -11.75
N PRO A 261 -21.63 -8.27 -11.62
CA PRO A 261 -22.70 -8.27 -10.62
C PRO A 261 -22.13 -8.36 -9.20
N THR A 262 -22.92 -7.94 -8.21
CA THR A 262 -22.65 -8.27 -6.80
C THR A 262 -23.11 -9.70 -6.49
N LEU A 263 -22.72 -10.24 -5.34
CA LEU A 263 -23.07 -11.60 -4.96
C LEU A 263 -24.60 -11.78 -4.80
N SER A 264 -25.29 -10.77 -4.26
CA SER A 264 -26.75 -10.79 -4.11
C SER A 264 -27.52 -10.72 -5.44
N GLU A 265 -26.87 -10.33 -6.54
CA GLU A 265 -27.50 -10.31 -7.87
C GLU A 265 -27.39 -11.65 -8.60
N ILE A 266 -26.51 -12.55 -8.18
CA ILE A 266 -26.33 -13.86 -8.81
C ILE A 266 -26.93 -15.03 -8.02
N GLY A 267 -27.52 -14.78 -6.86
CA GLY A 267 -28.17 -15.79 -6.06
C GLY A 267 -28.77 -15.22 -4.77
N ASP A 268 -29.34 -16.09 -3.93
CA ASP A 268 -29.87 -15.73 -2.62
C ASP A 268 -28.71 -15.68 -1.61
N TYR A 269 -27.87 -14.67 -1.74
CA TYR A 269 -26.67 -14.44 -0.94
C TYR A 269 -26.60 -13.02 -0.44
N GLU A 270 -25.94 -12.80 0.70
CA GLU A 270 -25.52 -11.48 1.13
C GLU A 270 -24.26 -11.04 0.40
N ASN A 271 -24.09 -9.74 0.22
CA ASN A 271 -22.88 -9.22 -0.39
C ASN A 271 -21.66 -9.37 0.51
N VAL A 272 -20.53 -9.69 -0.07
CA VAL A 272 -19.24 -9.81 0.63
C VAL A 272 -18.36 -8.62 0.29
N GLU A 273 -18.00 -7.85 1.30
CA GLU A 273 -17.06 -6.74 1.17
C GLU A 273 -16.00 -6.81 2.29
N VAL A 274 -14.73 -6.68 1.91
CA VAL A 274 -13.60 -6.50 2.83
C VAL A 274 -12.86 -5.25 2.38
N PRO A 275 -13.06 -4.11 3.05
CA PRO A 275 -12.35 -2.88 2.73
C PRO A 275 -10.84 -3.04 2.94
N VAL A 276 -10.06 -2.62 1.94
CA VAL A 276 -8.60 -2.65 1.97
C VAL A 276 -8.08 -1.23 2.11
N TRP A 277 -7.78 -0.81 3.34
CA TRP A 277 -7.15 0.48 3.53
C TRP A 277 -5.71 0.46 3.04
N ARG A 278 -5.28 1.57 2.41
CA ARG A 278 -3.95 1.79 1.87
C ARG A 278 -3.29 2.94 2.61
N GLY A 279 -2.16 2.67 3.22
CA GLY A 279 -1.45 3.65 4.03
C GLY A 279 0.04 3.66 3.81
N VAL A 280 0.67 4.61 4.48
CA VAL A 280 2.11 4.79 4.53
C VAL A 280 2.54 4.77 5.99
N ALA A 281 3.55 3.97 6.28
CA ALA A 281 4.19 3.91 7.58
C ALA A 281 5.69 4.21 7.47
N ALA A 282 6.33 4.29 8.61
CA ALA A 282 7.76 4.55 8.73
C ALA A 282 8.35 3.78 9.92
N PRO A 283 9.69 3.71 10.07
CA PRO A 283 10.30 3.11 11.24
C PRO A 283 9.85 3.80 12.54
N ALA A 284 9.69 3.04 13.63
CA ALA A 284 9.38 3.62 14.94
C ALA A 284 10.42 4.64 15.42
N ALA A 285 11.66 4.54 14.94
CA ALA A 285 12.76 5.44 15.25
C ALA A 285 12.78 6.74 14.43
N MET A 286 11.78 6.97 13.53
CA MET A 286 11.63 8.23 12.81
C MET A 286 11.36 9.36 13.80
N SER A 287 12.04 10.50 13.63
CA SER A 287 11.87 11.69 14.48
C SER A 287 10.47 12.29 14.34
N ASP A 288 10.03 13.02 15.36
CA ASP A 288 8.71 13.66 15.33
C ASP A 288 8.63 14.76 14.26
N GLU A 289 9.74 15.44 13.99
CA GLU A 289 9.87 16.44 12.93
C GLU A 289 9.73 15.79 11.54
N ALA A 290 10.33 14.63 11.35
CA ALA A 290 10.19 13.88 10.09
C ALA A 290 8.77 13.32 9.93
N VAL A 291 8.14 12.83 11.00
CA VAL A 291 6.73 12.39 10.97
C VAL A 291 5.82 13.54 10.54
N ALA A 292 6.01 14.73 11.12
CA ALA A 292 5.22 15.91 10.77
C ALA A 292 5.40 16.27 9.29
N PHE A 293 6.64 16.31 8.80
CA PHE A 293 6.95 16.58 7.40
C PHE A 293 6.27 15.58 6.46
N TRP A 294 6.46 14.27 6.69
CA TRP A 294 5.92 13.24 5.83
C TRP A 294 4.39 13.20 5.84
N SER A 295 3.77 13.39 7.01
CA SER A 295 2.31 13.45 7.12
C SER A 295 1.75 14.66 6.36
N GLU A 296 2.41 15.83 6.45
CA GLU A 296 2.02 17.02 5.68
C GLU A 296 2.20 16.80 4.17
N ALA A 297 3.33 16.22 3.74
CA ALA A 297 3.56 15.91 2.33
C ALA A 297 2.52 14.93 1.77
N LEU A 298 2.15 13.88 2.52
CA LEU A 298 1.09 12.95 2.17
C LEU A 298 -0.29 13.65 2.12
N GLY A 299 -0.56 14.58 3.03
CA GLY A 299 -1.76 15.41 2.98
C GLY A 299 -1.84 16.27 1.71
N LYS A 300 -0.72 16.85 1.25
CA LYS A 300 -0.67 17.57 -0.02
C LYS A 300 -0.92 16.63 -1.21
N VAL A 301 -0.33 15.42 -1.20
CA VAL A 301 -0.62 14.41 -2.22
C VAL A 301 -2.11 14.08 -2.26
N SER A 302 -2.74 13.82 -1.09
CA SER A 302 -4.15 13.45 -1.03
C SER A 302 -5.08 14.56 -1.56
N ALA A 303 -4.66 15.81 -1.46
CA ALA A 303 -5.42 16.97 -1.94
C ALA A 303 -5.13 17.31 -3.42
N SER A 304 -4.19 16.63 -4.08
CA SER A 304 -3.79 16.96 -5.45
C SER A 304 -4.78 16.43 -6.49
N ASP A 305 -4.95 17.19 -7.59
CA ASP A 305 -5.76 16.76 -8.73
C ASP A 305 -5.23 15.45 -9.34
N ALA A 306 -3.90 15.26 -9.37
CA ALA A 306 -3.29 14.06 -9.90
C ALA A 306 -3.66 12.82 -9.07
N TRP A 307 -3.71 12.94 -7.73
CA TRP A 307 -4.18 11.85 -6.87
C TRP A 307 -5.62 11.46 -7.15
N HIS A 308 -6.51 12.46 -7.23
CA HIS A 308 -7.93 12.21 -7.48
C HIS A 308 -8.20 11.63 -8.87
N THR A 309 -7.63 12.23 -9.92
CA THR A 309 -7.98 11.88 -11.30
C THR A 309 -7.20 10.69 -11.84
N GLU A 310 -5.89 10.63 -11.55
CA GLU A 310 -5.01 9.63 -12.14
C GLU A 310 -4.84 8.38 -11.28
N TYR A 311 -5.25 8.43 -9.99
CA TYR A 311 -5.20 7.27 -9.12
C TYR A 311 -6.55 6.86 -8.57
N LEU A 312 -7.25 7.71 -7.79
CA LEU A 312 -8.51 7.32 -7.15
C LEU A 312 -9.60 7.02 -8.18
N GLN A 313 -9.90 7.96 -9.06
CA GLN A 313 -10.97 7.78 -10.07
C GLN A 313 -10.62 6.68 -11.07
N LYS A 314 -9.37 6.70 -11.59
CA LYS A 314 -8.91 5.70 -12.55
C LYS A 314 -9.02 4.28 -12.00
N ASN A 315 -8.76 4.08 -10.72
CA ASN A 315 -8.75 2.77 -10.07
C ASN A 315 -9.99 2.53 -9.21
N GLN A 316 -10.97 3.45 -9.24
CA GLN A 316 -12.24 3.36 -8.52
C GLN A 316 -12.07 3.10 -7.00
N LEU A 317 -11.08 3.79 -6.39
CA LEU A 317 -10.87 3.76 -4.95
C LEU A 317 -11.76 4.78 -4.24
N ILE A 318 -12.06 4.49 -2.99
CA ILE A 318 -12.72 5.43 -2.08
C ILE A 318 -11.69 6.45 -1.59
N ASP A 319 -12.00 7.72 -1.75
CA ASP A 319 -11.23 8.83 -1.19
C ASP A 319 -11.44 8.87 0.33
N GLU A 320 -10.48 8.38 1.06
CA GLU A 320 -10.51 8.33 2.53
C GLU A 320 -9.13 8.64 3.11
N TYR A 321 -8.82 9.94 3.17
CA TYR A 321 -7.58 10.40 3.78
C TYR A 321 -7.70 10.50 5.30
N LYS A 322 -6.67 10.00 6.00
CA LYS A 322 -6.47 10.19 7.43
C LYS A 322 -5.01 10.62 7.65
N ASP A 323 -4.81 11.72 8.40
CA ASP A 323 -3.48 12.15 8.83
C ASP A 323 -2.86 11.16 9.83
N THR A 324 -1.64 11.45 10.30
CA THR A 324 -0.90 10.53 11.18
C THR A 324 -1.66 10.21 12.48
N VAL A 325 -2.42 11.15 13.04
CA VAL A 325 -3.17 10.95 14.29
C VAL A 325 -4.35 10.01 14.04
N ALA A 326 -5.23 10.38 13.12
CA ALA A 326 -6.41 9.59 12.77
C ALA A 326 -6.05 8.23 12.17
N ALA A 327 -4.97 8.15 11.38
CA ALA A 327 -4.48 6.89 10.82
C ALA A 327 -3.93 5.95 11.89
N THR A 328 -3.20 6.47 12.88
CA THR A 328 -2.68 5.66 14.00
C THR A 328 -3.82 5.08 14.83
N GLU A 329 -4.81 5.89 15.17
CA GLU A 329 -6.01 5.43 15.90
C GLU A 329 -6.75 4.34 15.12
N TYR A 330 -6.99 4.58 13.84
CA TYR A 330 -7.69 3.63 12.97
C TYR A 330 -6.94 2.29 12.84
N VAL A 331 -5.64 2.32 12.54
CA VAL A 331 -4.83 1.09 12.38
C VAL A 331 -4.73 0.31 13.68
N THR A 332 -4.60 1.02 14.82
CA THR A 332 -4.56 0.38 16.15
C THR A 332 -5.89 -0.32 16.48
N ALA A 333 -7.01 0.32 16.21
CA ALA A 333 -8.34 -0.27 16.40
C ALA A 333 -8.54 -1.48 15.45
N TYR A 334 -8.19 -1.34 14.17
CA TYR A 334 -8.28 -2.41 13.19
C TYR A 334 -7.43 -3.63 13.58
N GLU A 335 -6.20 -3.41 14.10
CA GLU A 335 -5.35 -4.48 14.61
C GLU A 335 -6.01 -5.21 15.79
N ALA A 336 -6.53 -4.46 16.74
CA ALA A 336 -7.18 -5.01 17.94
C ALA A 336 -8.41 -5.86 17.55
N ASP A 337 -9.26 -5.37 16.66
CA ASP A 337 -10.43 -6.07 16.17
C ASP A 337 -10.06 -7.35 15.42
N TYR A 338 -9.04 -7.28 14.55
CA TYR A 338 -8.52 -8.45 13.85
C TYR A 338 -7.97 -9.49 14.80
N MET A 339 -7.19 -9.08 15.81
CA MET A 339 -6.65 -9.99 16.82
C MET A 339 -7.77 -10.67 17.63
N ALA A 340 -8.76 -9.91 18.09
CA ALA A 340 -9.90 -10.42 18.83
C ALA A 340 -10.70 -11.44 18.00
N ALA A 341 -10.99 -11.13 16.74
CA ALA A 341 -11.74 -12.00 15.83
C ALA A 341 -11.00 -13.32 15.52
N ASN A 342 -9.65 -13.34 15.63
CA ASN A 342 -8.82 -14.51 15.34
C ASN A 342 -8.26 -15.20 16.60
N GLY A 343 -8.67 -14.78 17.81
CA GLY A 343 -8.19 -15.36 19.07
C GLY A 343 -6.69 -15.16 19.31
N LEU A 344 -6.11 -14.08 18.77
CA LEU A 344 -4.70 -13.71 18.92
C LEU A 344 -4.51 -12.82 20.16
N SER A 345 -3.36 -12.91 20.81
CA SER A 345 -3.01 -12.15 22.03
C SER A 345 -1.71 -11.40 21.87
#